data_5dadabd10c6bf1397f84016dc14db42a
#
_entry.id   5dadabd10c6bf1397f84016dc14db42a
#
_cell.length_a   1.000
_cell.length_b   1.000
_cell.length_c   1.000
_cell.angle_alpha   90.00
_cell.angle_beta   90.00
_cell.angle_gamma   90.00
#
_symmetry.space_group_name_H-M   'P 1'
#
loop_
_entity.id
_entity.type
_entity.pdbx_description
1 polymer ?
#
loop_
_entity_poly.entity_id
_entity_poly.type
_entity_poly.pdbx_seq_one_letter_code
_entity_poly.pdbx_strand_id
1 'polypeptide(L)'
;GLDQALLADQTTLKWYRLLPFAGLLAKGNGSADVLTKVIANYFKIAVVEVEPWVPRVMAVPECQCNEIGQFNTRLGDDLIMGDTIQDSSSKFLLHLRGLSPDQYRSFLPGTSGFRELAELVQYLIKGAQDYDICLHRNSSCDVNTEQQSDMAELGWNLTLGDRAYQDANEPTRICVSDYHSI
;
A
#
# COMPACT_ATOMS: atom_id res chain seq x y z
N GLY A 1 -28.15 16.20 -7.66
CA GLY A 1 -27.69 15.12 -8.48
C GLY A 1 -26.26 15.33 -8.89
N LEU A 2 -25.33 14.74 -8.16
CA LEU A 2 -23.97 14.57 -8.64
C LEU A 2 -24.03 13.49 -9.71
N ASP A 3 -23.54 13.81 -10.90
CA ASP A 3 -23.50 12.91 -12.05
C ASP A 3 -22.74 11.63 -11.72
N GLN A 4 -23.45 10.62 -11.23
CA GLN A 4 -22.93 9.26 -11.04
C GLN A 4 -22.37 8.67 -12.34
N ALA A 5 -22.82 9.16 -13.49
CA ALA A 5 -22.35 8.71 -14.78
C ALA A 5 -20.90 9.16 -15.10
N LEU A 6 -20.48 10.34 -14.63
CA LEU A 6 -19.14 10.86 -14.87
C LEU A 6 -18.08 10.25 -13.94
N LEU A 7 -18.48 9.75 -12.77
CA LEU A 7 -17.58 9.08 -11.81
C LEU A 7 -17.43 7.59 -12.14
N ALA A 8 -18.38 6.97 -12.81
CA ALA A 8 -18.36 5.55 -13.14
C ALA A 8 -17.36 5.22 -14.26
N ASP A 9 -16.98 6.18 -15.08
CA ASP A 9 -16.15 5.94 -16.27
C ASP A 9 -14.63 6.02 -15.99
N GLN A 10 -14.24 6.46 -14.79
CA GLN A 10 -12.81 6.62 -14.43
C GLN A 10 -12.37 5.84 -13.19
N THR A 11 -13.27 5.18 -12.47
CA THR A 11 -12.93 4.46 -11.24
C THR A 11 -13.24 2.98 -11.37
N THR A 12 -12.28 2.13 -11.00
CA THR A 12 -12.48 0.67 -10.93
C THR A 12 -13.30 0.25 -9.70
N LEU A 13 -13.56 1.20 -8.77
CA LEU A 13 -14.25 0.95 -7.51
C LEU A 13 -15.74 0.67 -7.70
N LYS A 14 -16.20 -0.41 -7.10
CA LYS A 14 -17.61 -0.78 -7.03
C LYS A 14 -18.28 -0.08 -5.85
N TRP A 15 -18.73 1.15 -6.02
CA TRP A 15 -19.31 2.01 -4.99
C TRP A 15 -20.44 1.37 -4.17
N TYR A 16 -21.25 0.50 -4.78
CA TYR A 16 -22.32 -0.20 -4.08
C TYR A 16 -21.82 -1.10 -2.95
N ARG A 17 -20.57 -1.59 -3.02
CA ARG A 17 -19.93 -2.37 -1.95
C ARG A 17 -19.50 -1.51 -0.77
N LEU A 18 -19.37 -0.20 -0.94
CA LEU A 18 -19.02 0.73 0.13
C LEU A 18 -20.23 1.25 0.90
N LEU A 19 -21.44 1.10 0.37
CA LEU A 19 -22.68 1.56 1.01
C LEU A 19 -22.87 1.04 2.45
N PRO A 20 -22.57 -0.24 2.78
CA PRO A 20 -22.68 -0.74 4.15
C PRO A 20 -21.76 -0.01 5.13
N PHE A 21 -20.67 0.58 4.64
CA PHE A 21 -19.68 1.27 5.44
C PHE A 21 -19.86 2.78 5.49
N ALA A 22 -20.92 3.31 4.88
CA ALA A 22 -21.17 4.76 4.82
C ALA A 22 -21.15 5.43 6.21
N GLY A 23 -21.69 4.76 7.24
CA GLY A 23 -21.66 5.24 8.63
C GLY A 23 -20.25 5.28 9.24
N LEU A 24 -19.39 4.32 8.91
CA LEU A 24 -17.98 4.29 9.34
C LEU A 24 -17.19 5.38 8.61
N LEU A 25 -17.40 5.53 7.31
CA LEU A 25 -16.75 6.53 6.48
C LEU A 25 -17.11 7.95 6.91
N ALA A 26 -18.35 8.18 7.36
CA ALA A 26 -18.78 9.46 7.87
C ALA A 26 -18.12 9.86 9.20
N LYS A 27 -17.80 8.86 10.06
CA LYS A 27 -17.21 9.09 11.39
C LYS A 27 -15.71 9.34 11.38
N GLY A 28 -14.96 8.80 10.43
CA GLY A 28 -13.51 8.87 10.53
C GLY A 28 -12.76 8.31 9.33
N ASN A 29 -12.83 9.00 8.19
CA ASN A 29 -11.88 8.75 7.12
C ASN A 29 -10.46 9.00 7.63
N GLY A 30 -9.53 8.09 7.31
CA GLY A 30 -8.13 8.16 7.74
C GLY A 30 -7.81 7.43 9.04
N SER A 31 -8.79 6.82 9.71
CA SER A 31 -8.51 5.96 10.85
C SER A 31 -8.05 4.57 10.39
N ALA A 32 -6.97 4.06 10.99
CA ALA A 32 -6.45 2.71 10.71
C ALA A 32 -7.52 1.62 10.92
N ASP A 33 -8.37 1.78 11.96
CA ASP A 33 -9.46 0.83 12.25
C ASP A 33 -10.56 0.83 11.17
N VAL A 34 -10.88 1.98 10.60
CA VAL A 34 -11.83 2.06 9.49
C VAL A 34 -11.21 1.46 8.22
N LEU A 35 -9.97 1.80 7.94
CA LEU A 35 -9.22 1.31 6.79
C LEU A 35 -9.14 -0.22 6.79
N THR A 36 -8.73 -0.83 7.91
CA THR A 36 -8.63 -2.29 8.04
C THR A 36 -9.97 -2.98 7.86
N LYS A 37 -11.03 -2.48 8.51
CA LYS A 37 -12.38 -3.06 8.42
C LYS A 37 -12.99 -2.96 7.03
N VAL A 38 -12.86 -1.80 6.38
CA VAL A 38 -13.40 -1.59 5.04
C VAL A 38 -12.69 -2.48 4.02
N ILE A 39 -11.35 -2.52 4.02
CA ILE A 39 -10.57 -3.34 3.09
C ILE A 39 -10.85 -4.84 3.31
N ALA A 40 -10.82 -5.31 4.58
CA ALA A 40 -11.08 -6.71 4.90
C ALA A 40 -12.43 -7.17 4.37
N ASN A 41 -13.48 -6.38 4.57
CA ASN A 41 -14.83 -6.73 4.11
C ASN A 41 -15.01 -6.56 2.60
N TYR A 42 -14.43 -5.53 2.00
CA TYR A 42 -14.57 -5.25 0.57
C TYR A 42 -13.96 -6.36 -0.28
N PHE A 43 -12.75 -6.79 0.05
CA PHE A 43 -12.02 -7.85 -0.66
C PHE A 43 -12.19 -9.24 -0.05
N LYS A 44 -12.93 -9.35 1.07
CA LYS A 44 -13.10 -10.61 1.83
C LYS A 44 -11.75 -11.23 2.25
N ILE A 45 -10.85 -10.39 2.73
CA ILE A 45 -9.54 -10.79 3.25
C ILE A 45 -9.69 -11.13 4.73
N ALA A 46 -9.05 -12.22 5.16
CA ALA A 46 -9.19 -12.71 6.54
C ALA A 46 -8.63 -11.72 7.57
N VAL A 47 -7.45 -11.18 7.33
CA VAL A 47 -6.77 -10.26 8.23
C VAL A 47 -6.11 -9.13 7.46
N VAL A 48 -6.43 -7.90 7.84
CA VAL A 48 -5.80 -6.69 7.35
C VAL A 48 -5.27 -5.91 8.54
N GLU A 49 -4.00 -5.55 8.51
CA GLU A 49 -3.32 -4.82 9.58
C GLU A 49 -2.64 -3.58 9.01
N VAL A 50 -2.60 -2.50 9.79
CA VAL A 50 -1.88 -1.27 9.44
C VAL A 50 -0.73 -1.12 10.43
N GLU A 51 0.48 -1.07 9.92
CA GLU A 51 1.68 -0.72 10.67
C GLU A 51 1.98 0.77 10.42
N PRO A 52 1.74 1.63 11.41
CA PRO A 52 2.03 3.06 11.30
C PRO A 52 3.53 3.34 11.52
N TRP A 53 3.93 4.57 11.23
CA TRP A 53 5.26 5.10 11.57
C TRP A 53 6.42 4.41 10.86
N VAL A 54 6.25 4.04 9.60
CA VAL A 54 7.32 3.39 8.82
C VAL A 54 8.40 4.43 8.48
N PRO A 55 9.63 4.25 8.97
CA PRO A 55 10.70 5.21 8.71
C PRO A 55 11.10 5.20 7.23
N ARG A 56 11.21 6.39 6.67
CA ARG A 56 11.76 6.60 5.33
C ARG A 56 12.79 7.72 5.33
N VAL A 57 13.75 7.61 4.44
CA VAL A 57 14.73 8.66 4.21
C VAL A 57 14.22 9.52 3.06
N MET A 58 14.12 10.83 3.31
CA MET A 58 13.72 11.82 2.31
C MET A 58 14.87 12.77 2.05
N ALA A 59 15.06 13.16 0.78
CA ALA A 59 15.98 14.23 0.44
C ALA A 59 15.41 15.58 0.93
N VAL A 60 16.26 16.41 1.48
CA VAL A 60 15.91 17.77 1.86
C VAL A 60 15.84 18.61 0.58
N PRO A 61 14.73 19.33 0.33
CA PRO A 61 14.66 20.26 -0.81
C PRO A 61 15.79 21.31 -0.74
N GLU A 62 16.36 21.68 -1.88
CA GLU A 62 17.47 22.66 -1.93
C GLU A 62 17.14 23.97 -1.22
N CYS A 63 15.88 24.43 -1.29
CA CYS A 63 15.44 25.65 -0.61
C CYS A 63 15.43 25.55 0.93
N GLN A 64 15.54 24.34 1.49
CA GLN A 64 15.60 24.07 2.93
C GLN A 64 17.01 23.64 3.38
N CYS A 65 17.93 23.45 2.44
CA CYS A 65 19.31 23.17 2.76
C CYS A 65 19.96 24.39 3.44
N ASN A 66 20.88 24.12 4.37
CA ASN A 66 21.63 25.14 5.07
C ASN A 66 22.71 25.75 4.17
N GLU A 67 22.70 27.07 4.03
CA GLU A 67 23.84 27.85 3.49
C GLU A 67 24.43 28.71 4.57
N ILE A 68 25.65 28.38 5.00
CA ILE A 68 26.34 29.06 6.10
C ILE A 68 26.43 30.56 5.81
N GLY A 69 25.80 31.35 6.69
CA GLY A 69 25.82 32.82 6.61
C GLY A 69 24.80 33.45 5.67
N GLN A 70 23.96 32.66 4.99
CA GLN A 70 22.95 33.18 4.08
C GLN A 70 21.54 32.78 4.50
N PHE A 71 21.20 31.46 4.45
CA PHE A 71 19.86 30.94 4.69
C PHE A 71 19.88 29.76 5.65
N ASN A 72 18.76 29.58 6.38
CA ASN A 72 18.49 28.41 7.22
C ASN A 72 19.58 28.12 8.26
N THR A 73 20.05 29.16 8.96
CA THR A 73 21.21 29.10 9.88
C THR A 73 20.84 29.12 11.36
N ARG A 74 19.56 29.22 11.70
CA ARG A 74 19.08 29.33 13.08
C ARG A 74 18.86 27.98 13.71
N LEU A 75 19.71 27.66 14.71
CA LEU A 75 19.58 26.43 15.47
C LEU A 75 18.27 26.40 16.24
N GLY A 76 17.50 25.31 16.05
CA GLY A 76 16.20 25.12 16.70
C GLY A 76 15.01 25.77 15.98
N ASP A 77 15.20 26.42 14.85
CA ASP A 77 14.17 27.07 14.04
C ASP A 77 14.17 26.51 12.61
N ASP A 78 15.20 26.81 11.82
CA ASP A 78 15.25 26.47 10.39
C ASP A 78 16.50 25.66 9.97
N LEU A 79 17.45 25.41 10.89
CA LEU A 79 18.68 24.70 10.59
C LEU A 79 18.44 23.22 10.40
N ILE A 80 18.64 22.74 9.17
CA ILE A 80 18.68 21.31 8.83
C ILE A 80 20.13 20.94 8.49
N MET A 81 20.68 19.94 9.19
CA MET A 81 22.03 19.44 8.92
C MET A 81 21.98 18.20 8.06
N GLY A 82 22.62 18.27 6.87
CA GLY A 82 22.70 17.17 5.92
C GLY A 82 21.68 17.25 4.79
N ASP A 83 21.82 16.35 3.82
CA ASP A 83 21.04 16.32 2.59
C ASP A 83 19.78 15.45 2.70
N THR A 84 19.62 14.74 3.82
CA THR A 84 18.52 13.80 4.05
C THR A 84 17.99 13.91 5.47
N ILE A 85 16.69 13.67 5.61
CA ILE A 85 15.99 13.56 6.90
C ILE A 85 15.28 12.21 7.00
N GLN A 86 15.20 11.66 8.20
CA GLN A 86 14.40 10.49 8.48
C GLN A 86 13.01 10.93 8.91
N ASP A 87 12.01 10.62 8.07
CA ASP A 87 10.60 10.85 8.35
C ASP A 87 9.92 9.53 8.68
N SER A 88 9.21 9.48 9.81
CA SER A 88 8.42 8.33 10.24
C SER A 88 6.93 8.63 10.27
N SER A 89 6.50 9.86 10.04
CA SER A 89 5.12 10.28 10.27
C SER A 89 4.22 10.20 9.04
N SER A 90 4.80 10.21 7.86
CA SER A 90 4.04 10.34 6.61
C SER A 90 3.79 9.02 5.89
N LYS A 91 4.31 7.88 6.39
CA LYS A 91 4.19 6.58 5.73
C LYS A 91 3.70 5.49 6.66
N PHE A 92 2.82 4.62 6.15
CA PHE A 92 2.37 3.41 6.83
C PHE A 92 2.49 2.18 5.92
N LEU A 93 2.43 1.00 6.52
CA LEU A 93 2.46 -0.28 5.83
C LEU A 93 1.13 -0.98 6.00
N LEU A 94 0.57 -1.46 4.90
CA LEU A 94 -0.69 -2.20 4.87
C LEU A 94 -0.39 -3.69 4.66
N HIS A 95 -0.60 -4.49 5.70
CA HIS A 95 -0.42 -5.93 5.64
C HIS A 95 -1.74 -6.63 5.29
N LEU A 96 -1.73 -7.41 4.21
CA LEU A 96 -2.83 -8.28 3.81
C LEU A 96 -2.43 -9.72 4.10
N ARG A 97 -3.05 -10.35 5.10
CA ARG A 97 -2.71 -11.68 5.58
C ARG A 97 -3.79 -12.71 5.26
N GLY A 98 -3.38 -13.97 5.09
CA GLY A 98 -4.30 -15.06 4.83
C GLY A 98 -4.91 -15.03 3.44
N LEU A 99 -4.16 -14.52 2.46
CA LEU A 99 -4.58 -14.46 1.07
C LEU A 99 -4.60 -15.87 0.46
N SER A 100 -5.68 -16.18 -0.25
CA SER A 100 -5.69 -17.36 -1.13
C SER A 100 -4.73 -17.13 -2.33
N PRO A 101 -4.27 -18.19 -3.00
CA PRO A 101 -3.40 -18.04 -4.17
C PRO A 101 -3.98 -17.14 -5.26
N ASP A 102 -5.30 -17.22 -5.49
CA ASP A 102 -5.98 -16.40 -6.48
C ASP A 102 -6.10 -14.93 -6.04
N GLN A 103 -6.37 -14.69 -4.75
CA GLN A 103 -6.36 -13.35 -4.17
C GLN A 103 -4.96 -12.73 -4.23
N TYR A 104 -3.93 -13.51 -3.88
CA TYR A 104 -2.54 -13.05 -3.96
C TYR A 104 -2.19 -12.60 -5.38
N ARG A 105 -2.52 -13.41 -6.41
CA ARG A 105 -2.29 -13.05 -7.82
C ARG A 105 -3.06 -11.81 -8.23
N SER A 106 -4.30 -11.63 -7.75
CA SER A 106 -5.13 -10.47 -8.09
C SER A 106 -4.60 -9.15 -7.51
N PHE A 107 -3.76 -9.20 -6.47
CA PHE A 107 -3.15 -8.03 -5.85
C PHE A 107 -1.71 -7.76 -6.29
N LEU A 108 -1.21 -8.47 -7.29
CA LEU A 108 0.09 -8.17 -7.87
C LEU A 108 0.04 -6.87 -8.70
N PRO A 109 1.15 -6.13 -8.79
CA PRO A 109 1.24 -4.91 -9.59
C PRO A 109 0.81 -5.15 -11.04
N GLY A 110 0.08 -4.18 -11.60
CA GLY A 110 -0.43 -4.28 -12.97
C GLY A 110 -1.80 -4.96 -13.11
N THR A 111 -2.30 -5.64 -12.07
CA THR A 111 -3.61 -6.28 -12.09
C THR A 111 -4.75 -5.29 -11.80
N SER A 112 -5.95 -5.63 -12.23
CA SER A 112 -7.16 -4.83 -11.93
C SER A 112 -7.46 -4.79 -10.42
N GLY A 113 -7.20 -5.90 -9.70
CA GLY A 113 -7.41 -5.97 -8.26
C GLY A 113 -6.45 -5.07 -7.47
N PHE A 114 -5.19 -4.96 -7.92
CA PHE A 114 -4.23 -4.00 -7.33
C PHE A 114 -4.69 -2.55 -7.51
N ARG A 115 -5.16 -2.19 -8.72
CA ARG A 115 -5.70 -0.85 -8.99
C ARG A 115 -6.92 -0.54 -8.13
N GLU A 116 -7.86 -1.48 -8.04
CA GLU A 116 -9.07 -1.34 -7.19
C GLU A 116 -8.69 -1.17 -5.72
N LEU A 117 -7.67 -1.90 -5.23
CA LEU A 117 -7.14 -1.75 -3.86
C LEU A 117 -6.48 -0.39 -3.65
N ALA A 118 -5.62 0.04 -4.57
CA ALA A 118 -4.92 1.32 -4.48
C ALA A 118 -5.91 2.50 -4.48
N GLU A 119 -6.89 2.50 -5.38
CA GLU A 119 -7.95 3.51 -5.42
C GLU A 119 -8.77 3.54 -4.13
N LEU A 120 -9.11 2.37 -3.58
CA LEU A 120 -9.86 2.28 -2.32
C LEU A 120 -9.06 2.85 -1.14
N VAL A 121 -7.79 2.48 -1.02
CA VAL A 121 -6.89 2.99 0.02
C VAL A 121 -6.76 4.51 -0.11
N GLN A 122 -6.48 5.01 -1.31
CA GLN A 122 -6.33 6.44 -1.57
C GLN A 122 -7.61 7.23 -1.23
N TYR A 123 -8.77 6.68 -1.55
CA TYR A 123 -10.06 7.26 -1.16
C TYR A 123 -10.23 7.32 0.36
N LEU A 124 -9.82 6.27 1.09
CA LEU A 124 -9.96 6.18 2.55
C LEU A 124 -9.00 7.12 3.29
N ILE A 125 -7.75 7.28 2.81
CA ILE A 125 -6.72 8.14 3.43
C ILE A 125 -6.80 9.59 2.94
N LYS A 126 -7.62 9.88 1.91
CA LYS A 126 -7.73 11.20 1.26
C LYS A 126 -6.40 11.74 0.71
N GLY A 127 -5.50 10.86 0.35
CA GLY A 127 -4.19 11.21 -0.18
C GLY A 127 -3.25 11.91 0.82
N ALA A 128 -3.54 11.84 2.12
CA ALA A 128 -2.77 12.56 3.14
C ALA A 128 -1.46 11.86 3.52
N GLN A 129 -1.30 10.58 3.22
CA GLN A 129 -0.17 9.75 3.63
C GLN A 129 0.26 8.82 2.50
N ASP A 130 1.56 8.53 2.48
CA ASP A 130 2.10 7.48 1.62
C ASP A 130 1.91 6.10 2.25
N TYR A 131 1.86 5.08 1.44
CA TYR A 131 1.71 3.72 1.94
C TYR A 131 2.40 2.70 1.04
N ASP A 132 2.82 1.58 1.66
CA ASP A 132 3.23 0.38 0.94
C ASP A 132 2.27 -0.75 1.27
N ILE A 133 2.17 -1.73 0.38
CA ILE A 133 1.35 -2.91 0.57
C ILE A 133 2.25 -4.13 0.77
N CYS A 134 2.01 -4.87 1.85
CA CYS A 134 2.66 -6.15 2.14
C CYS A 134 1.68 -7.30 1.95
N LEU A 135 1.93 -8.14 0.97
CA LEU A 135 1.15 -9.33 0.70
C LEU A 135 1.75 -10.53 1.43
N HIS A 136 0.97 -11.17 2.29
CA HIS A 136 1.34 -12.38 2.99
C HIS A 136 0.56 -13.57 2.41
N ARG A 137 1.28 -14.47 1.76
CA ARG A 137 0.71 -15.71 1.25
C ARG A 137 0.45 -16.69 2.40
N ASN A 138 -0.63 -17.43 2.33
CA ASN A 138 -0.88 -18.50 3.26
C ASN A 138 -0.03 -19.72 2.86
N SER A 139 0.93 -20.09 3.70
CA SER A 139 1.86 -21.21 3.46
C SER A 139 1.21 -22.61 3.49
N SER A 140 -0.05 -22.70 3.91
CA SER A 140 -0.78 -23.99 3.92
C SER A 140 -1.36 -24.41 2.56
N CYS A 141 -1.23 -23.59 1.53
CA CYS A 141 -1.59 -23.97 0.17
C CYS A 141 -0.34 -24.42 -0.57
N ASP A 142 -0.03 -25.71 -0.52
CA ASP A 142 0.97 -26.33 -1.36
C ASP A 142 0.71 -25.98 -2.82
N VAL A 143 1.59 -25.21 -3.38
CA VAL A 143 1.58 -24.92 -4.80
C VAL A 143 2.05 -26.19 -5.48
N ASN A 144 1.12 -26.98 -6.01
CA ASN A 144 1.44 -27.96 -7.04
C ASN A 144 2.02 -27.17 -8.22
N THR A 145 3.34 -27.09 -8.26
CA THR A 145 4.17 -26.32 -9.19
C THR A 145 4.06 -26.83 -10.63
N GLU A 146 3.29 -27.91 -10.87
CA GLU A 146 3.31 -28.64 -12.15
C GLU A 146 2.32 -28.12 -13.21
N GLN A 147 1.43 -27.19 -12.94
CA GLN A 147 0.33 -26.91 -13.89
C GLN A 147 0.14 -25.48 -14.37
N GLN A 148 1.02 -24.50 -14.09
CA GLN A 148 0.82 -23.14 -14.63
C GLN A 148 2.15 -22.47 -15.03
N SER A 149 2.73 -22.93 -16.15
CA SER A 149 3.95 -22.37 -16.74
C SER A 149 3.77 -21.02 -17.45
N ASP A 150 2.55 -20.55 -17.68
CA ASP A 150 2.33 -19.36 -18.53
C ASP A 150 2.32 -18.02 -17.80
N MET A 151 2.38 -18.00 -16.46
CA MET A 151 2.41 -16.75 -15.67
C MET A 151 3.41 -16.82 -14.49
N ALA A 152 4.51 -17.49 -14.65
CA ALA A 152 5.55 -17.57 -13.62
C ALA A 152 6.46 -16.35 -13.74
N GLU A 153 6.31 -15.37 -12.84
CA GLU A 153 7.19 -14.21 -12.74
C GLU A 153 8.19 -14.43 -11.61
N LEU A 154 9.49 -14.47 -11.98
CA LEU A 154 10.59 -14.63 -11.02
C LEU A 154 10.61 -13.43 -10.06
N GLY A 155 10.62 -13.72 -8.77
CA GLY A 155 10.61 -12.68 -7.72
C GLY A 155 9.22 -12.32 -7.19
N TRP A 156 8.12 -12.69 -7.88
CA TRP A 156 6.75 -12.43 -7.43
C TRP A 156 6.01 -13.69 -7.00
N ASN A 157 6.05 -14.74 -7.83
CA ASN A 157 5.31 -15.96 -7.57
C ASN A 157 6.13 -17.25 -7.73
N LEU A 158 7.37 -17.15 -8.18
CA LEU A 158 8.28 -18.27 -8.39
C LEU A 158 9.48 -18.15 -7.46
N THR A 159 9.72 -19.17 -6.64
CA THR A 159 10.93 -19.35 -5.83
C THR A 159 11.72 -20.53 -6.33
N LEU A 160 13.06 -20.40 -6.42
CA LEU A 160 13.97 -21.42 -6.92
C LEU A 160 14.62 -22.20 -5.78
N GLY A 161 14.42 -23.53 -5.75
CA GLY A 161 15.17 -24.48 -4.91
C GLY A 161 14.59 -24.76 -3.53
N ASP A 162 15.26 -25.64 -2.76
CA ASP A 162 14.83 -26.12 -1.43
C ASP A 162 14.80 -25.03 -0.34
N ARG A 163 15.42 -23.87 -0.56
CA ARG A 163 15.31 -22.68 0.29
C ARG A 163 13.95 -21.99 0.17
N ALA A 164 13.18 -22.34 -0.84
CA ALA A 164 11.85 -21.78 -1.10
C ALA A 164 10.87 -21.91 0.07
N TYR A 165 11.08 -22.86 0.97
CA TYR A 165 10.18 -23.06 2.11
C TYR A 165 10.33 -22.00 3.21
N GLN A 166 11.55 -21.46 3.39
CA GLN A 166 11.78 -20.37 4.38
C GLN A 166 11.44 -19.01 3.79
N ASP A 167 11.78 -18.78 2.52
CA ASP A 167 11.49 -17.51 1.82
C ASP A 167 10.02 -17.38 1.42
N ALA A 168 9.28 -18.50 1.29
CA ALA A 168 7.84 -18.49 0.98
C ALA A 168 6.98 -17.83 2.06
N ASN A 169 7.53 -17.61 3.25
CA ASN A 169 6.86 -16.96 4.36
C ASN A 169 7.23 -15.47 4.49
N GLU A 170 8.17 -14.97 3.69
CA GLU A 170 8.46 -13.54 3.66
C GLU A 170 7.35 -12.78 2.93
N PRO A 171 6.89 -11.68 3.51
CA PRO A 171 5.86 -10.85 2.88
C PRO A 171 6.44 -10.17 1.63
N THR A 172 5.70 -10.19 0.55
CA THR A 172 6.05 -9.41 -0.64
C THR A 172 5.64 -7.97 -0.40
N ARG A 173 6.62 -7.07 -0.28
CA ARG A 173 6.41 -5.64 -0.11
C ARG A 173 6.36 -4.95 -1.47
N ILE A 174 5.30 -4.19 -1.70
CA ILE A 174 5.05 -3.42 -2.90
C ILE A 174 5.04 -1.94 -2.54
N CYS A 175 6.01 -1.18 -3.05
CA CYS A 175 6.05 0.27 -2.89
C CYS A 175 5.06 0.90 -3.87
N VAL A 176 3.99 1.50 -3.36
CA VAL A 176 2.93 2.07 -4.21
C VAL A 176 3.38 3.38 -4.85
N SER A 177 4.31 4.11 -4.24
CA SER A 177 4.91 5.32 -4.80
C SER A 177 5.49 5.12 -6.21
N ASP A 178 5.99 3.93 -6.50
CA ASP A 178 6.61 3.61 -7.78
C ASP A 178 5.59 3.45 -8.92
N TYR A 179 4.29 3.29 -8.59
CA TYR A 179 3.21 3.04 -9.54
C TYR A 179 2.31 4.26 -9.81
N HIS A 180 2.49 5.37 -9.10
CA HIS A 180 1.76 6.61 -9.37
C HIS A 180 2.39 7.48 -10.47
N SER A 181 3.53 7.05 -11.03
CA SER A 181 4.26 7.79 -12.08
C SER A 181 3.99 7.29 -13.50
N ILE A 182 2.96 6.44 -13.73
CA ILE A 182 2.61 5.91 -15.05
C ILE A 182 1.22 6.39 -15.44
#